data_b5bbf27dacb7ac3e986528d6799d33d0
#
_entry.id   b5bbf27dacb7ac3e986528d6799d33d0
#
_cell.length_a   1.000
_cell.length_b   1.000
_cell.length_c   1.000
_cell.angle_alpha   90.00
_cell.angle_beta   90.00
_cell.angle_gamma   90.00
#
_symmetry.space_group_name_H-M   'P 1'
#
loop_
_entity.id
_entity.type
_entity.pdbx_description
1 polymer ?
#
loop_
_entity_poly.entity_id
_entity_poly.type
_entity_poly.pdbx_seq_one_letter_code
_entity_poly.pdbx_strand_id
1 'polypeptide(L)'
;MKIMVFDVGGTEIKYSVMDEQMHRTNSGAVPTPQDTQAQFLDAVYRLYAPHKDEVSGIAMALPGFVDNRTGYVSNGGALLYNTATPVGQLLAEKCGCPVILENDGKAAAMAEL
;
A
#
# COMPACT_ATOMS: atom_id res chain seq x y z
N MET A 1 16.63 7.80 3.57
CA MET A 1 15.27 7.34 3.92
C MET A 1 14.67 6.56 2.75
N LYS A 2 14.11 5.41 3.04
CA LYS A 2 13.47 4.59 2.01
C LYS A 2 12.04 4.26 2.43
N ILE A 3 11.17 4.10 1.46
CA ILE A 3 9.79 3.67 1.70
C ILE A 3 9.46 2.52 0.76
N MET A 4 8.48 1.72 1.14
CA MET A 4 7.94 0.71 0.24
C MET A 4 6.71 1.26 -0.46
N VAL A 5 6.68 1.12 -1.78
CA VAL A 5 5.60 1.66 -2.61
C VAL A 5 4.79 0.51 -3.18
N PHE A 6 3.48 0.59 -3.01
CA PHE A 6 2.54 -0.37 -3.61
C PHE A 6 1.59 0.36 -4.55
N ASP A 7 1.44 -0.17 -5.73
CA ASP A 7 0.42 0.25 -6.69
C ASP A 7 -0.55 -0.91 -6.85
N VAL A 8 -1.70 -0.80 -6.20
CA VAL A 8 -2.68 -1.89 -6.12
C VAL A 8 -3.74 -1.71 -7.19
N GLY A 9 -3.75 -2.62 -8.14
CA GLY A 9 -4.81 -2.72 -9.12
C GLY A 9 -5.82 -3.80 -8.74
N GLY A 10 -6.90 -3.89 -9.48
CA GLY A 10 -7.91 -4.92 -9.25
C GLY A 10 -7.42 -6.34 -9.50
N THR A 11 -6.38 -6.53 -10.30
CA THR A 11 -5.85 -7.84 -10.65
C THR A 11 -4.40 -8.06 -10.23
N GLU A 12 -3.63 -7.00 -10.05
CA GLU A 12 -2.20 -7.10 -9.79
C GLU A 12 -1.75 -6.03 -8.80
N ILE A 13 -0.89 -6.41 -7.87
CA ILE A 13 -0.19 -5.51 -6.95
C ILE A 13 1.24 -5.35 -7.46
N LYS A 14 1.64 -4.13 -7.81
CA LYS A 14 3.01 -3.80 -8.13
C LYS A 14 3.67 -3.19 -6.91
N TYR A 15 4.93 -3.50 -6.68
CA TYR A 15 5.64 -3.02 -5.51
C TYR A 15 7.10 -2.71 -5.82
N SER A 16 7.68 -1.83 -5.01
CA SER A 16 9.11 -1.51 -5.07
C SER A 16 9.54 -0.84 -3.76
N VAL A 17 10.85 -0.81 -3.54
CA VAL A 17 11.46 0.05 -2.52
C VAL A 17 11.96 1.30 -3.23
N MET A 18 11.67 2.47 -2.68
CA MET A 18 12.04 3.75 -3.29
C MET A 18 12.86 4.59 -2.31
N ASP A 19 13.95 5.18 -2.79
CA ASP A 19 14.80 6.09 -2.02
C ASP A 19 14.41 7.56 -2.23
N GLU A 20 15.14 8.48 -1.59
CA GLU A 20 14.87 9.92 -1.64
C GLU A 20 15.04 10.51 -3.02
N GLN A 21 15.85 9.89 -3.88
CA GLN A 21 16.04 10.31 -5.25
C GLN A 21 15.04 9.66 -6.21
N MET A 22 14.03 8.99 -5.69
CA MET A 22 13.00 8.30 -6.46
C MET A 22 13.52 7.08 -7.25
N HIS A 23 14.69 6.57 -6.88
CA HIS A 23 15.21 5.33 -7.45
C HIS A 23 14.49 4.13 -6.85
N ARG A 24 14.09 3.20 -7.70
CA ARG A 24 13.36 1.99 -7.29
C ARG A 24 14.25 0.77 -7.33
N THR A 25 14.14 -0.06 -6.30
CA THR A 25 14.81 -1.34 -6.20
C THR A 25 13.81 -2.39 -5.74
N ASN A 26 14.16 -3.66 -5.89
CA ASN A 26 13.33 -4.79 -5.46
C ASN A 26 11.92 -4.73 -6.02
N SER A 27 11.80 -4.29 -7.28
CA SER A 27 10.50 -4.16 -7.95
C SER A 27 9.95 -5.53 -8.35
N GLY A 28 8.64 -5.67 -8.23
CA GLY A 28 7.96 -6.90 -8.63
C GLY A 28 6.46 -6.70 -8.71
N ALA A 29 5.76 -7.79 -9.00
CA ALA A 29 4.31 -7.80 -9.08
C ALA A 29 3.79 -9.17 -8.64
N VAL A 30 2.63 -9.17 -7.98
CA VAL A 30 1.92 -10.39 -7.60
C VAL A 30 0.44 -10.23 -7.90
N PRO A 31 -0.31 -11.33 -8.06
CA PRO A 31 -1.77 -11.24 -8.24
C PRO A 31 -2.42 -10.62 -6.99
N THR A 32 -3.40 -9.74 -7.23
CA THR A 32 -4.20 -9.17 -6.14
C THR A 32 -5.15 -10.24 -5.59
N PRO A 33 -5.20 -10.47 -4.27
CA PRO A 33 -6.20 -11.36 -3.70
C PRO A 33 -7.62 -10.89 -4.02
N GLN A 34 -8.50 -11.81 -4.42
CA GLN A 34 -9.85 -11.50 -4.89
C GLN A 34 -10.94 -11.77 -3.86
N ASP A 35 -10.65 -12.57 -2.83
CA ASP A 35 -11.70 -13.11 -1.98
C ASP A 35 -11.96 -12.27 -0.73
N THR A 36 -10.93 -11.98 0.08
CA THR A 36 -11.11 -11.31 1.37
C THR A 36 -10.09 -10.22 1.62
N GLN A 37 -10.49 -9.25 2.45
CA GLN A 37 -9.58 -8.21 2.92
C GLN A 37 -8.41 -8.79 3.72
N ALA A 38 -8.66 -9.82 4.54
CA ALA A 38 -7.60 -10.44 5.33
C ALA A 38 -6.49 -11.01 4.44
N GLN A 39 -6.85 -11.61 3.32
CA GLN A 39 -5.87 -12.11 2.35
C GLN A 39 -5.08 -10.98 1.72
N PHE A 40 -5.74 -9.86 1.43
CA PHE A 40 -5.09 -8.66 0.88
C PHE A 40 -4.08 -8.09 1.88
N LEU A 41 -4.48 -7.88 3.12
CA LEU A 41 -3.60 -7.35 4.17
C LEU A 41 -2.39 -8.27 4.39
N ASP A 42 -2.61 -9.57 4.38
CA ASP A 42 -1.55 -10.56 4.54
C ASP A 42 -0.57 -10.54 3.36
N ALA A 43 -1.08 -10.41 2.13
CA ALA A 43 -0.24 -10.32 0.94
C ALA A 43 0.67 -9.08 1.00
N VAL A 44 0.14 -7.93 1.39
CA VAL A 44 0.93 -6.72 1.56
C VAL A 44 1.99 -6.92 2.63
N TYR A 45 1.63 -7.49 3.76
CA TYR A 45 2.58 -7.75 4.84
C TYR A 45 3.73 -8.65 4.39
N ARG A 46 3.45 -9.72 3.66
CA ARG A 46 4.47 -10.64 3.15
C ARG A 46 5.46 -9.97 2.21
N LEU A 47 4.99 -9.02 1.41
CA LEU A 47 5.85 -8.26 0.52
C LEU A 47 6.69 -7.24 1.28
N TYR A 48 6.12 -6.66 2.34
CA TYR A 48 6.79 -5.67 3.17
C TYR A 48 7.82 -6.29 4.12
N ALA A 49 7.53 -7.42 4.72
CA ALA A 49 8.31 -7.98 5.83
C ALA A 49 9.82 -8.15 5.53
N PRO A 50 10.23 -8.59 4.32
CA PRO A 50 11.67 -8.69 4.03
C PRO A 50 12.41 -7.35 4.04
N HIS A 51 11.68 -6.24 3.95
CA HIS A 51 12.24 -4.88 3.86
C HIS A 51 11.97 -4.04 5.09
N LYS A 52 11.40 -4.62 6.15
CA LYS A 52 10.93 -3.85 7.32
C LYS A 52 12.03 -3.05 8.01
N ASP A 53 13.25 -3.54 8.00
CA ASP A 53 14.40 -2.84 8.62
C ASP A 53 15.04 -1.81 7.69
N GLU A 54 14.67 -1.81 6.42
CA GLU A 54 15.20 -0.95 5.37
C GLU A 54 14.32 0.28 5.13
N VAL A 55 13.00 0.11 5.26
CA VAL A 55 12.03 1.16 4.95
C VAL A 55 11.44 1.77 6.21
N SER A 56 11.11 3.07 6.16
CA SER A 56 10.51 3.80 7.27
C SER A 56 9.00 3.89 7.19
N GLY A 57 8.40 3.47 6.09
CA GLY A 57 6.94 3.51 5.91
C GLY A 57 6.51 2.93 4.58
N ILE A 58 5.20 2.98 4.36
CA ILE A 58 4.55 2.48 3.16
C ILE A 58 3.76 3.60 2.50
N ALA A 59 3.87 3.71 1.18
CA ALA A 59 3.01 4.54 0.36
C ALA A 59 2.26 3.63 -0.61
N MET A 60 0.94 3.74 -0.66
CA MET A 60 0.10 2.81 -1.42
C MET A 60 -0.97 3.54 -2.20
N ALA A 61 -1.12 3.18 -3.48
CA ALA A 61 -2.28 3.53 -4.28
C ALA A 61 -3.28 2.39 -4.24
N LEU A 62 -4.55 2.73 -4.01
CA LEU A 62 -5.66 1.78 -3.98
C LEU A 62 -6.76 2.19 -4.97
N PRO A 63 -7.47 1.22 -5.56
CA PRO A 63 -8.66 1.55 -6.34
C PRO A 63 -9.79 2.04 -5.43
N GLY A 64 -10.65 2.90 -5.98
CA GLY A 64 -11.82 3.41 -5.26
C GLY A 64 -11.62 4.80 -4.70
N PHE A 65 -12.41 5.13 -3.67
CA PHE A 65 -12.38 6.43 -3.02
C PHE A 65 -11.68 6.32 -1.66
N VAL A 66 -10.52 6.97 -1.56
CA VAL A 66 -9.64 6.90 -0.39
C VAL A 66 -9.51 8.29 0.21
N ASP A 67 -9.70 8.39 1.54
CA ASP A 67 -9.37 9.61 2.27
C ASP A 67 -7.89 9.53 2.65
N ASN A 68 -7.06 10.33 1.99
CA ASN A 68 -5.61 10.30 2.18
C ASN A 68 -5.15 10.83 3.54
N ARG A 69 -6.02 11.55 4.27
CA ARG A 69 -5.67 12.06 5.60
C ARG A 69 -5.85 11.02 6.69
N THR A 70 -6.84 10.13 6.53
CA THR A 70 -7.21 9.16 7.56
C THR A 70 -6.90 7.73 7.18
N GLY A 71 -6.71 7.45 5.87
CA GLY A 71 -6.56 6.09 5.38
C GLY A 71 -7.87 5.32 5.29
N TYR A 72 -9.01 6.02 5.41
CA TYR A 72 -10.31 5.40 5.29
C TYR A 72 -10.72 5.22 3.83
N VAL A 73 -11.24 4.05 3.49
CA VAL A 73 -11.73 3.75 2.15
C VAL A 73 -13.25 3.72 2.21
N SER A 74 -13.91 4.70 1.60
CA SER A 74 -15.37 4.75 1.56
C SER A 74 -15.96 3.79 0.53
N ASN A 75 -15.27 3.61 -0.58
CA ASN A 75 -15.65 2.65 -1.62
C ASN A 75 -14.38 2.00 -2.16
N GLY A 76 -14.33 0.68 -2.15
CA GLY A 76 -13.15 -0.09 -2.54
C GLY A 76 -12.93 -0.22 -4.04
N GLY A 77 -13.85 0.27 -4.89
CA GLY A 77 -13.73 0.15 -6.33
C GLY A 77 -13.65 -1.30 -6.77
N ALA A 78 -12.61 -1.66 -7.50
CA ALA A 78 -12.40 -3.04 -7.95
C ALA A 78 -12.16 -4.02 -6.80
N LEU A 79 -11.79 -3.53 -5.61
CA LEU A 79 -11.59 -4.36 -4.41
C LEU A 79 -12.66 -4.03 -3.38
N LEU A 80 -13.87 -4.54 -3.59
CA LEU A 80 -15.03 -4.20 -2.77
C LEU A 80 -14.86 -4.58 -1.29
N TYR A 81 -14.02 -5.56 -0.98
CA TYR A 81 -13.79 -5.96 0.42
C TYR A 81 -13.14 -4.84 1.25
N ASN A 82 -12.60 -3.80 0.63
CA ASN A 82 -12.05 -2.64 1.33
C ASN A 82 -13.08 -1.53 1.58
N THR A 83 -14.31 -1.69 1.11
CA THR A 83 -15.35 -0.67 1.25
C THR A 83 -15.69 -0.44 2.72
N ALA A 84 -15.81 0.83 3.10
CA ALA A 84 -16.19 1.28 4.44
C ALA A 84 -15.24 0.76 5.53
N THR A 85 -13.94 0.73 5.26
CA THR A 85 -12.94 0.29 6.24
C THR A 85 -11.73 1.21 6.30
N PRO A 86 -11.08 1.34 7.49
CA PRO A 86 -9.88 2.15 7.65
C PRO A 86 -8.64 1.36 7.22
N VAL A 87 -8.50 1.11 5.92
CA VAL A 87 -7.45 0.23 5.38
C VAL A 87 -6.06 0.72 5.75
N GLY A 88 -5.82 2.03 5.71
CA GLY A 88 -4.52 2.59 6.08
C GLY A 88 -4.14 2.27 7.51
N GLN A 89 -5.09 2.41 8.45
CA GLN A 89 -4.86 2.08 9.85
C GLN A 89 -4.63 0.58 10.04
N LEU A 90 -5.41 -0.26 9.37
CA LEU A 90 -5.25 -1.71 9.46
C LEU A 90 -3.87 -2.15 8.97
N LEU A 91 -3.39 -1.57 7.88
CA LEU A 91 -2.06 -1.85 7.37
C LEU A 91 -0.97 -1.34 8.30
N ALA A 92 -1.13 -0.12 8.86
CA ALA A 92 -0.16 0.44 9.79
C ALA A 92 -0.01 -0.43 11.05
N GLU A 93 -1.12 -0.95 11.56
CA GLU A 93 -1.10 -1.87 12.71
C GLU A 93 -0.44 -3.20 12.35
N LYS A 94 -0.77 -3.75 11.20
CA LYS A 94 -0.22 -5.04 10.77
C LYS A 94 1.27 -4.97 10.47
N CYS A 95 1.72 -3.90 9.82
CA CYS A 95 3.12 -3.73 9.42
C CYS A 95 3.97 -3.03 10.48
N GLY A 96 3.35 -2.33 11.41
CA GLY A 96 4.08 -1.61 12.46
C GLY A 96 4.83 -0.38 11.96
N CYS A 97 4.35 0.26 10.90
CA CYS A 97 4.97 1.44 10.33
C CYS A 97 3.91 2.41 9.80
N PRO A 98 4.26 3.69 9.56
CA PRO A 98 3.32 4.62 8.95
C PRO A 98 2.91 4.18 7.54
N VAL A 99 1.64 4.39 7.22
CA VAL A 99 1.08 4.06 5.90
C VAL A 99 0.32 5.27 5.37
N ILE A 100 0.65 5.69 4.16
CA ILE A 100 -0.08 6.73 3.44
C ILE A 100 -0.79 6.09 2.25
N LEU A 101 -2.08 6.37 2.13
CA LEU A 101 -2.90 5.93 0.99
C LEU A 101 -3.20 7.12 0.08
N GLU A 102 -3.10 6.90 -1.20
CA GLU A 102 -3.42 7.87 -2.25
C GLU A 102 -4.08 7.16 -3.43
N ASN A 103 -4.67 7.94 -4.35
CA ASN A 103 -5.15 7.42 -5.62
C ASN A 103 -4.00 7.20 -6.61
N ASP A 104 -2.85 7.85 -6.38
CA ASP A 104 -1.65 7.75 -7.19
C ASP A 104 -0.47 7.39 -6.27
N GLY A 105 0.13 6.23 -6.50
CA GLY A 105 1.26 5.75 -5.70
C GLY A 105 2.48 6.65 -5.76
N LYS A 106 2.72 7.30 -6.91
CA LYS A 106 3.82 8.25 -7.04
C LYS A 106 3.59 9.49 -6.18
N ALA A 107 2.36 10.01 -6.17
CA ALA A 107 2.01 11.14 -5.32
C ALA A 107 2.16 10.79 -3.84
N ALA A 108 1.74 9.60 -3.43
CA ALA A 108 1.90 9.14 -2.06
C ALA A 108 3.39 9.02 -1.69
N ALA A 109 4.20 8.47 -2.58
CA ALA A 109 5.64 8.34 -2.36
C ALA A 109 6.31 9.71 -2.19
N MET A 110 5.96 10.68 -3.03
CA MET A 110 6.51 12.03 -2.95
C MET A 110 6.10 12.73 -1.65
N ALA A 111 4.88 12.53 -1.20
CA ALA A 111 4.40 13.11 0.06
C ALA A 111 5.12 12.50 1.27
N GLU A 112 5.46 11.22 1.22
CA GLU A 112 6.15 10.53 2.30
C GLU A 112 7.64 10.91 2.38
N LEU A 113 8.27 11.05 1.24
CA LEU A 113 9.68 11.44 1.17
C LEU A 113 9.86 12.94 1.27
#